data_83bbd924d4fa87b7d1ca53aa8d5185dd
#
_entry.id   83bbd924d4fa87b7d1ca53aa8d5185dd
#
_cell.length_a   1.000
_cell.length_b   1.000
_cell.length_c   1.000
_cell.angle_alpha   90.00
_cell.angle_beta   90.00
_cell.angle_gamma   90.00
#
_symmetry.space_group_name_H-M   'P 1'
#
loop_
_entity.id
_entity.type
_entity.pdbx_description
1 polymer ?
#
loop_
_entity_poly.entity_id
_entity_poly.type
_entity_poly.pdbx_seq_one_letter_code
_entity_poly.pdbx_strand_id
1 'polypeptide(L)'
;MISSLLLASACVPAWGSHAYALWGEPRYAEGFSHFDYVNAKAPKGGELRLVSNLRISTFDKYNPFTIKGSSPAYLAELMFDTLLWPSLDETATGYGLLAEDVQAAADGLSATFRLRPQARFHNGKPVLAADVKFSYDTLVGPHALPGYRTLFFDVAGVDVLDERTVRFRFKQPNRELPLTVGAIPVFSRDWGVENGKAKPFDQVVMDIPIGSGPYK
;
A
#
# COMPACT_ATOMS: atom_id res chain seq x y z
N MET A 1 -11.04 -31.27 -49.83
CA MET A 1 -11.51 -30.92 -48.47
C MET A 1 -10.33 -30.38 -47.69
N ILE A 2 -10.25 -29.05 -47.55
CA ILE A 2 -9.16 -28.39 -46.83
C ILE A 2 -9.68 -28.06 -45.45
N SER A 3 -9.16 -28.76 -44.42
CA SER A 3 -9.57 -28.57 -43.02
C SER A 3 -8.79 -27.39 -42.43
N SER A 4 -9.45 -26.25 -42.24
CA SER A 4 -8.85 -25.08 -41.59
C SER A 4 -8.80 -25.31 -40.07
N LEU A 5 -7.61 -25.50 -39.57
CA LEU A 5 -7.33 -25.52 -38.11
C LEU A 5 -7.37 -24.08 -37.59
N LEU A 6 -8.43 -23.71 -36.86
CA LEU A 6 -8.48 -22.48 -36.07
C LEU A 6 -7.61 -22.64 -34.83
N LEU A 7 -6.42 -22.01 -34.82
CA LEU A 7 -5.64 -21.81 -33.60
C LEU A 7 -6.38 -20.79 -32.73
N ALA A 8 -7.03 -21.27 -31.68
CA ALA A 8 -7.47 -20.40 -30.59
C ALA A 8 -6.24 -19.88 -29.86
N SER A 9 -5.88 -18.62 -30.10
CA SER A 9 -4.88 -17.90 -29.31
C SER A 9 -5.43 -17.73 -27.89
N ALA A 10 -4.97 -18.56 -26.97
CA ALA A 10 -5.20 -18.35 -25.54
C ALA A 10 -4.50 -17.04 -25.15
N CYS A 11 -5.29 -15.98 -24.93
CA CYS A 11 -4.82 -14.75 -24.35
C CYS A 11 -4.37 -15.07 -22.91
N VAL A 12 -3.09 -15.37 -22.72
CA VAL A 12 -2.49 -15.46 -21.38
C VAL A 12 -2.57 -14.04 -20.83
N PRO A 13 -3.23 -13.79 -19.70
CA PRO A 13 -3.23 -12.48 -19.09
C PRO A 13 -1.76 -12.11 -18.85
N ALA A 14 -1.31 -11.02 -19.44
CA ALA A 14 0.00 -10.45 -19.13
C ALA A 14 -0.03 -10.07 -17.65
N TRP A 15 0.68 -10.83 -16.82
CA TRP A 15 0.87 -10.52 -15.42
C TRP A 15 1.55 -9.15 -15.32
N GLY A 16 1.26 -8.42 -14.24
CA GLY A 16 1.89 -7.15 -13.96
C GLY A 16 3.40 -7.29 -13.74
N SER A 17 4.06 -6.18 -13.55
CA SER A 17 5.48 -6.11 -13.23
C SER A 17 5.68 -6.06 -11.71
N HIS A 18 6.84 -6.54 -11.22
CA HIS A 18 7.28 -6.39 -9.82
C HIS A 18 7.51 -4.93 -9.40
N ALA A 19 7.49 -4.00 -10.36
CA ALA A 19 7.69 -2.57 -10.15
C ALA A 19 6.89 -1.74 -11.15
N TYR A 20 6.64 -0.48 -10.82
CA TYR A 20 6.10 0.52 -11.73
C TYR A 20 7.05 1.73 -11.80
N ALA A 21 7.54 2.04 -12.99
CA ALA A 21 8.34 3.23 -13.27
C ALA A 21 7.53 4.21 -14.12
N LEU A 22 7.48 5.49 -13.71
CA LEU A 22 6.84 6.53 -14.50
C LEU A 22 7.63 6.82 -15.78
N TRP A 23 8.95 6.65 -15.71
CA TRP A 23 9.92 6.89 -16.79
C TRP A 23 10.86 5.71 -16.96
N GLY A 24 11.01 5.24 -18.20
CA GLY A 24 11.94 4.15 -18.53
C GLY A 24 11.55 2.80 -17.94
N GLU A 25 12.56 1.97 -17.72
CA GLU A 25 12.43 0.64 -17.12
C GLU A 25 12.97 0.65 -15.69
N PRO A 26 12.39 -0.15 -14.76
CA PRO A 26 12.92 -0.31 -13.43
C PRO A 26 14.37 -0.80 -13.44
N ARG A 27 15.22 -0.21 -12.61
CA ARG A 27 16.66 -0.54 -12.50
C ARG A 27 16.90 -1.95 -11.94
N TYR A 28 16.13 -2.32 -10.93
CA TYR A 28 16.28 -3.60 -10.24
C TYR A 28 15.42 -4.65 -10.91
N ALA A 29 16.03 -5.77 -11.29
CA ALA A 29 15.34 -6.89 -11.93
C ALA A 29 14.38 -7.59 -10.94
N GLU A 30 13.43 -8.33 -11.50
CA GLU A 30 12.53 -9.15 -10.69
C GLU A 30 13.33 -10.13 -9.80
N GLY A 31 12.91 -10.24 -8.54
CA GLY A 31 13.59 -11.11 -7.57
C GLY A 31 14.87 -10.53 -6.97
N PHE A 32 15.20 -9.26 -7.19
CA PHE A 32 16.33 -8.62 -6.51
C PHE A 32 16.17 -8.73 -4.97
N SER A 33 17.30 -8.88 -4.27
CA SER A 33 17.27 -9.15 -2.82
C SER A 33 17.32 -7.90 -1.95
N HIS A 34 17.87 -6.82 -2.44
CA HIS A 34 17.98 -5.51 -1.76
C HIS A 34 18.34 -4.42 -2.76
N PHE A 35 18.02 -3.18 -2.41
CA PHE A 35 18.50 -2.00 -3.14
C PHE A 35 19.99 -1.79 -2.94
N ASP A 36 20.69 -1.21 -3.90
CA ASP A 36 22.14 -0.99 -3.84
C ASP A 36 22.57 -0.06 -2.70
N TYR A 37 21.69 0.83 -2.26
CA TYR A 37 21.92 1.73 -1.14
C TYR A 37 21.72 1.08 0.25
N VAL A 38 21.33 -0.19 0.31
CA VAL A 38 21.08 -0.93 1.56
C VAL A 38 22.27 -1.83 1.89
N ASN A 39 22.74 -1.79 3.15
CA ASN A 39 23.73 -2.74 3.63
C ASN A 39 23.06 -4.08 4.00
N ALA A 40 23.11 -5.05 3.09
CA ALA A 40 22.56 -6.40 3.29
C ALA A 40 23.19 -7.17 4.48
N LYS A 41 24.39 -6.74 4.93
CA LYS A 41 25.12 -7.34 6.06
C LYS A 41 24.87 -6.61 7.39
N ALA A 42 23.98 -5.60 7.40
CA ALA A 42 23.64 -4.90 8.62
C ALA A 42 23.07 -5.90 9.67
N PRO A 43 23.47 -5.78 10.94
CA PRO A 43 22.93 -6.63 11.99
C PRO A 43 21.42 -6.44 12.12
N LYS A 44 20.70 -7.53 12.35
CA LYS A 44 19.25 -7.51 12.58
C LYS A 44 18.96 -7.24 14.05
N GLY A 45 17.92 -6.43 14.30
CA GLY A 45 17.49 -6.08 15.65
C GLY A 45 18.20 -4.84 16.21
N GLY A 46 18.05 -4.62 17.51
CA GLY A 46 18.52 -3.44 18.21
C GLY A 46 17.42 -2.47 18.58
N GLU A 47 17.79 -1.29 19.09
CA GLU A 47 16.88 -0.21 19.47
C GLU A 47 17.09 0.99 18.55
N LEU A 48 16.01 1.47 17.94
CA LEU A 48 16.01 2.71 17.14
C LEU A 48 15.43 3.84 18.00
N ARG A 49 16.29 4.80 18.38
CA ARG A 49 15.85 6.02 19.08
C ARG A 49 15.74 7.17 18.11
N LEU A 50 14.52 7.62 17.89
CA LEU A 50 14.24 8.74 17.00
C LEU A 50 13.88 9.97 17.82
N VAL A 51 14.34 11.13 17.35
CA VAL A 51 13.93 12.43 17.90
C VAL A 51 12.94 13.03 16.90
N SER A 52 11.75 13.39 17.38
CA SER A 52 10.78 14.10 16.56
C SER A 52 11.34 15.46 16.13
N ASN A 53 11.33 15.72 14.83
CA ASN A 53 11.61 17.04 14.26
C ASN A 53 10.42 18.01 14.42
N LEU A 54 9.26 17.48 14.79
CA LEU A 54 8.09 18.25 15.16
C LEU A 54 8.21 18.60 16.65
N ARG A 55 7.92 19.87 17.00
CA ARG A 55 7.83 20.30 18.40
C ARG A 55 6.55 19.79 19.05
N ILE A 56 6.39 18.46 19.08
CA ILE A 56 5.26 17.78 19.72
C ILE A 56 5.66 17.53 21.17
N SER A 57 4.93 18.12 22.10
CA SER A 57 5.15 17.97 23.54
C SER A 57 4.28 16.88 24.18
N THR A 58 3.33 16.31 23.42
CA THR A 58 2.38 15.32 23.91
C THR A 58 2.32 14.13 22.98
N PHE A 59 2.13 12.96 23.57
CA PHE A 59 1.73 11.73 22.89
C PHE A 59 0.40 11.31 23.48
N ASP A 60 -0.64 11.32 22.66
CA ASP A 60 -2.01 11.08 23.10
C ASP A 60 -2.81 10.17 22.14
N LYS A 61 -2.17 9.68 21.07
CA LYS A 61 -2.77 8.69 20.18
C LYS A 61 -1.73 7.85 19.42
N TYR A 62 -2.11 6.61 19.07
CA TYR A 62 -1.39 5.76 18.13
C TYR A 62 -1.86 5.92 16.68
N ASN A 63 -3.03 6.52 16.43
CA ASN A 63 -3.56 6.67 15.08
C ASN A 63 -2.97 7.91 14.39
N PRO A 64 -2.04 7.76 13.41
CA PRO A 64 -1.43 8.91 12.74
C PRO A 64 -2.33 9.53 11.66
N PHE A 65 -3.46 8.91 11.34
CA PHE A 65 -4.32 9.25 10.20
C PHE A 65 -5.51 10.13 10.55
N THR A 66 -5.60 10.63 11.77
CA THR A 66 -6.72 11.44 12.27
C THR A 66 -6.28 12.83 12.71
N ILE A 67 -7.21 13.79 12.78
CA ILE A 67 -6.89 15.20 13.05
C ILE A 67 -6.51 15.44 14.51
N LYS A 68 -7.36 14.97 15.45
CA LYS A 68 -7.19 15.30 16.88
C LYS A 68 -6.06 14.50 17.49
N GLY A 69 -5.23 15.16 18.29
CA GLY A 69 -4.15 14.55 19.05
C GLY A 69 -2.85 14.41 18.25
N SER A 70 -1.78 14.01 18.94
CA SER A 70 -0.43 13.85 18.42
C SER A 70 0.02 12.40 18.52
N SER A 71 0.39 11.81 17.38
CA SER A 71 0.99 10.47 17.30
C SER A 71 2.52 10.59 17.32
N PRO A 72 3.26 9.52 17.69
CA PRO A 72 4.70 9.48 17.55
C PRO A 72 5.14 9.78 16.12
N ALA A 73 6.26 10.49 15.98
CA ALA A 73 6.87 10.71 14.66
C ALA A 73 7.24 9.37 14.00
N TYR A 74 7.13 9.31 12.70
CA TYR A 74 7.46 8.14 11.86
C TYR A 74 6.63 6.88 12.14
N LEU A 75 5.56 6.98 12.94
CA LEU A 75 4.74 5.81 13.26
C LEU A 75 4.06 5.24 12.03
N ALA A 76 3.58 6.09 11.13
CA ALA A 76 2.95 5.63 9.89
C ALA A 76 3.92 4.79 9.04
N GLU A 77 5.15 5.27 8.86
CA GLU A 77 6.18 4.64 8.04
C GLU A 77 6.76 3.36 8.68
N LEU A 78 6.76 3.29 10.01
CA LEU A 78 7.35 2.16 10.73
C LEU A 78 6.35 1.02 10.99
N MET A 79 5.06 1.34 11.09
CA MET A 79 4.01 0.37 11.47
C MET A 79 3.19 -0.15 10.29
N PHE A 80 3.13 0.60 9.18
CA PHE A 80 2.24 0.29 8.07
C PHE A 80 3.00 0.20 6.75
N ASP A 81 3.02 -0.99 6.16
CA ASP A 81 3.52 -1.15 4.80
C ASP A 81 2.54 -0.58 3.78
N THR A 82 3.07 -0.31 2.60
CA THR A 82 2.36 0.15 1.42
C THR A 82 2.34 -0.93 0.34
N LEU A 83 1.57 -0.75 -0.72
CA LEU A 83 1.54 -1.70 -1.84
C LEU A 83 2.89 -1.70 -2.58
N LEU A 84 3.44 -0.51 -2.84
CA LEU A 84 4.75 -0.30 -3.46
C LEU A 84 5.66 0.48 -2.51
N TRP A 85 6.96 0.20 -2.55
CA TRP A 85 8.00 0.97 -1.87
C TRP A 85 8.76 1.82 -2.89
N PRO A 86 8.91 3.15 -2.67
CA PRO A 86 9.62 4.01 -3.58
C PRO A 86 11.13 3.71 -3.56
N SER A 87 11.76 3.66 -4.74
CA SER A 87 13.21 3.63 -4.84
C SER A 87 13.79 5.00 -4.45
N LEU A 88 14.94 5.00 -3.75
CA LEU A 88 15.64 6.23 -3.38
C LEU A 88 16.70 6.65 -4.41
N ASP A 89 17.04 5.76 -5.34
CA ASP A 89 18.06 5.97 -6.38
C ASP A 89 17.48 5.96 -7.80
N GLU A 90 16.16 6.01 -7.93
CA GLU A 90 15.44 6.14 -9.17
C GLU A 90 14.35 7.22 -9.06
N THR A 91 14.12 7.91 -10.16
CA THR A 91 13.06 8.93 -10.21
C THR A 91 11.71 8.27 -10.47
N ALA A 92 10.76 8.47 -9.54
CA ALA A 92 9.37 8.05 -9.69
C ALA A 92 9.21 6.56 -10.06
N THR A 93 9.93 5.69 -9.35
CA THR A 93 9.83 4.23 -9.46
C THR A 93 9.44 3.64 -8.11
N GLY A 94 8.44 2.75 -8.11
CA GLY A 94 7.99 2.01 -6.94
C GLY A 94 8.06 0.50 -7.16
N TYR A 95 8.65 -0.21 -6.20
CA TYR A 95 8.80 -1.67 -6.22
C TYR A 95 7.78 -2.33 -5.31
N GLY A 96 7.31 -3.51 -5.69
CA GLY A 96 6.33 -4.24 -4.91
C GLY A 96 6.80 -4.55 -3.48
N LEU A 97 6.04 -4.04 -2.49
CA LEU A 97 6.22 -4.34 -1.07
C LEU A 97 5.14 -5.33 -0.60
N LEU A 98 3.94 -4.87 -0.27
CA LEU A 98 2.80 -5.79 -0.04
C LEU A 98 2.30 -6.40 -1.34
N ALA A 99 2.39 -5.67 -2.45
CA ALA A 99 2.13 -6.22 -3.77
C ALA A 99 3.33 -7.00 -4.28
N GLU A 100 3.10 -8.13 -4.97
CA GLU A 100 4.11 -8.82 -5.76
C GLU A 100 4.10 -8.35 -7.22
N ASP A 101 2.91 -7.89 -7.69
CA ASP A 101 2.71 -7.39 -9.05
C ASP A 101 1.91 -6.10 -9.07
N VAL A 102 2.22 -5.23 -10.03
CA VAL A 102 1.45 -4.04 -10.37
C VAL A 102 1.24 -3.99 -11.89
N GLN A 103 0.01 -3.76 -12.31
CA GLN A 103 -0.37 -3.58 -13.69
C GLN A 103 -1.15 -2.28 -13.87
N ALA A 104 -0.56 -1.29 -14.54
CA ALA A 104 -1.27 -0.12 -14.99
C ALA A 104 -1.98 -0.44 -16.32
N ALA A 105 -3.25 -0.08 -16.44
CA ALA A 105 -3.99 -0.25 -17.67
C ALA A 105 -3.45 0.68 -18.78
N ALA A 106 -3.45 0.22 -20.03
CA ALA A 106 -2.92 0.97 -21.17
C ALA A 106 -3.67 2.30 -21.41
N ASP A 107 -4.95 2.36 -21.02
CA ASP A 107 -5.77 3.57 -21.10
C ASP A 107 -5.50 4.57 -19.95
N GLY A 108 -4.66 4.19 -18.98
CA GLY A 108 -4.33 5.01 -17.82
C GLY A 108 -5.48 5.19 -16.82
N LEU A 109 -6.57 4.42 -16.94
CA LEU A 109 -7.78 4.56 -16.12
C LEU A 109 -7.83 3.60 -14.92
N SER A 110 -6.83 2.73 -14.77
CA SER A 110 -6.74 1.86 -13.59
C SER A 110 -5.34 1.35 -13.33
N ALA A 111 -5.10 0.93 -12.08
CA ALA A 111 -3.96 0.13 -11.67
C ALA A 111 -4.45 -1.06 -10.84
N THR A 112 -3.95 -2.25 -11.15
CA THR A 112 -4.26 -3.50 -10.46
C THR A 112 -3.02 -3.97 -9.72
N PHE A 113 -3.20 -4.35 -8.46
CA PHE A 113 -2.13 -4.86 -7.58
C PHE A 113 -2.48 -6.25 -7.12
N ARG A 114 -1.54 -7.17 -7.20
CA ARG A 114 -1.66 -8.51 -6.64
C ARG A 114 -0.79 -8.64 -5.40
N LEU A 115 -1.41 -8.94 -4.26
CA LEU A 115 -0.74 -9.03 -2.98
C LEU A 115 0.08 -10.32 -2.85
N ARG A 116 1.21 -10.23 -2.14
CA ARG A 116 2.06 -11.39 -1.80
C ARG A 116 1.29 -12.38 -0.93
N PRO A 117 1.32 -13.69 -1.23
CA PRO A 117 0.61 -14.69 -0.43
C PRO A 117 1.15 -14.81 0.99
N GLN A 118 2.41 -14.39 1.24
CA GLN A 118 3.04 -14.40 2.56
C GLN A 118 2.84 -13.11 3.35
N ALA A 119 2.23 -12.07 2.78
CA ALA A 119 1.98 -10.81 3.50
C ALA A 119 1.10 -11.05 4.73
N ARG A 120 1.55 -10.57 5.89
CA ARG A 120 0.87 -10.75 7.18
C ARG A 120 0.88 -9.45 7.97
N PHE A 121 -0.20 -9.21 8.67
CA PHE A 121 -0.25 -8.21 9.73
C PHE A 121 0.49 -8.68 10.99
N HIS A 122 0.79 -7.75 11.90
CA HIS A 122 1.46 -8.02 13.17
C HIS A 122 0.72 -9.05 14.07
N ASN A 123 -0.59 -9.20 13.89
CA ASN A 123 -1.41 -10.21 14.56
C ASN A 123 -1.39 -11.59 13.88
N GLY A 124 -0.59 -11.75 12.81
CA GLY A 124 -0.42 -12.99 12.05
C GLY A 124 -1.49 -13.25 10.99
N LYS A 125 -2.57 -12.46 10.93
CA LYS A 125 -3.59 -12.61 9.88
C LYS A 125 -3.04 -12.20 8.50
N PRO A 126 -3.48 -12.84 7.40
CA PRO A 126 -3.06 -12.47 6.06
C PRO A 126 -3.53 -11.04 5.71
N VAL A 127 -2.72 -10.33 4.93
CA VAL A 127 -3.13 -9.08 4.29
C VAL A 127 -3.92 -9.41 3.04
N LEU A 128 -5.17 -8.98 2.98
CA LEU A 128 -6.09 -9.28 1.88
C LEU A 128 -6.43 -8.02 1.07
N ALA A 129 -6.89 -8.19 -0.16
CA ALA A 129 -7.36 -7.10 -1.01
C ALA A 129 -8.50 -6.29 -0.35
N ALA A 130 -9.33 -6.95 0.46
CA ALA A 130 -10.37 -6.29 1.24
C ALA A 130 -9.81 -5.34 2.32
N ASP A 131 -8.59 -5.59 2.85
CA ASP A 131 -7.94 -4.68 3.80
C ASP A 131 -7.40 -3.44 3.10
N VAL A 132 -6.88 -3.59 1.87
CA VAL A 132 -6.47 -2.46 1.03
C VAL A 132 -7.65 -1.55 0.72
N LYS A 133 -8.77 -2.14 0.28
CA LYS A 133 -10.01 -1.38 0.05
C LYS A 133 -10.49 -0.69 1.32
N PHE A 134 -10.50 -1.39 2.45
CA PHE A 134 -10.88 -0.82 3.74
C PHE A 134 -9.99 0.35 4.15
N SER A 135 -8.68 0.22 3.96
CA SER A 135 -7.73 1.29 4.25
C SER A 135 -8.01 2.53 3.38
N TYR A 136 -8.22 2.33 2.08
CA TYR A 136 -8.59 3.41 1.18
C TYR A 136 -9.91 4.10 1.59
N ASP A 137 -10.99 3.32 1.74
CA ASP A 137 -12.32 3.84 2.08
C ASP A 137 -12.28 4.62 3.42
N THR A 138 -11.49 4.13 4.38
CA THR A 138 -11.29 4.78 5.67
C THR A 138 -10.53 6.09 5.53
N LEU A 139 -9.41 6.11 4.79
CA LEU A 139 -8.56 7.29 4.61
C LEU A 139 -9.26 8.42 3.85
N VAL A 140 -10.09 8.09 2.85
CA VAL A 140 -10.90 9.10 2.15
C VAL A 140 -12.21 9.44 2.88
N GLY A 141 -12.51 8.73 3.95
CA GLY A 141 -13.70 8.91 4.77
C GLY A 141 -13.69 10.18 5.62
N PRO A 142 -14.83 10.51 6.27
CA PRO A 142 -15.00 11.76 7.02
C PRO A 142 -14.16 11.83 8.30
N HIS A 143 -13.72 10.68 8.82
CA HIS A 143 -13.03 10.55 10.12
C HIS A 143 -11.50 10.55 9.99
N ALA A 144 -10.93 10.59 8.78
CA ALA A 144 -9.50 10.66 8.55
C ALA A 144 -9.03 12.09 8.23
N LEU A 145 -7.70 12.27 8.15
CA LEU A 145 -7.08 13.53 7.74
C LEU A 145 -7.60 13.95 6.35
N PRO A 146 -8.09 15.19 6.17
CA PRO A 146 -8.64 15.66 4.90
C PRO A 146 -7.65 15.58 3.73
N GLY A 147 -6.34 15.63 4.00
CA GLY A 147 -5.28 15.51 2.99
C GLY A 147 -5.37 14.24 2.15
N TYR A 148 -5.86 13.12 2.71
CA TYR A 148 -6.05 11.89 1.94
C TYR A 148 -7.14 12.03 0.87
N ARG A 149 -8.22 12.78 1.12
CA ARG A 149 -9.24 13.06 0.09
C ARG A 149 -8.68 13.89 -1.05
N THR A 150 -7.76 14.80 -0.74
CA THR A 150 -7.06 15.60 -1.77
C THR A 150 -6.07 14.72 -2.53
N LEU A 151 -5.27 13.91 -1.84
CA LEU A 151 -4.28 13.02 -2.44
C LEU A 151 -4.94 12.02 -3.41
N PHE A 152 -6.07 11.44 -3.02
CA PHE A 152 -6.79 10.44 -3.81
C PHE A 152 -7.98 11.02 -4.58
N PHE A 153 -7.98 12.34 -4.85
CA PHE A 153 -9.11 13.02 -5.51
C PHE A 153 -9.45 12.39 -6.87
N ASP A 154 -8.45 12.00 -7.64
CA ASP A 154 -8.65 11.40 -8.97
C ASP A 154 -8.93 9.89 -8.95
N VAL A 155 -8.98 9.27 -7.77
CA VAL A 155 -9.42 7.87 -7.64
C VAL A 155 -10.94 7.83 -7.66
N ALA A 156 -11.50 7.06 -8.62
CA ALA A 156 -12.94 6.86 -8.76
C ALA A 156 -13.48 5.77 -7.81
N GLY A 157 -12.63 4.84 -7.40
CA GLY A 157 -12.98 3.77 -6.47
C GLY A 157 -12.00 2.61 -6.49
N VAL A 158 -12.24 1.66 -5.59
CA VAL A 158 -11.40 0.46 -5.40
C VAL A 158 -12.28 -0.78 -5.49
N ASP A 159 -11.90 -1.70 -6.37
CA ASP A 159 -12.56 -2.98 -6.57
C ASP A 159 -11.70 -4.11 -6.00
N VAL A 160 -12.30 -5.00 -5.22
CA VAL A 160 -11.69 -6.27 -4.81
C VAL A 160 -12.05 -7.30 -5.88
N LEU A 161 -11.05 -7.77 -6.65
CA LEU A 161 -11.26 -8.72 -7.73
C LEU A 161 -11.24 -10.16 -7.22
N ASP A 162 -10.36 -10.45 -6.26
CA ASP A 162 -10.27 -11.70 -5.50
C ASP A 162 -9.61 -11.43 -4.14
N GLU A 163 -9.28 -12.48 -3.38
CA GLU A 163 -8.69 -12.34 -2.04
C GLU A 163 -7.39 -11.54 -2.01
N ARG A 164 -6.61 -11.55 -3.09
CA ARG A 164 -5.29 -10.93 -3.18
C ARG A 164 -5.16 -9.89 -4.29
N THR A 165 -6.19 -9.67 -5.07
CA THR A 165 -6.14 -8.75 -6.22
C THR A 165 -7.09 -7.59 -6.01
N VAL A 166 -6.53 -6.39 -6.00
CA VAL A 166 -7.24 -5.12 -5.85
C VAL A 166 -6.97 -4.22 -7.05
N ARG A 167 -8.01 -3.55 -7.54
CA ARG A 167 -7.93 -2.60 -8.65
C ARG A 167 -8.40 -1.23 -8.21
N PHE A 168 -7.56 -0.23 -8.41
CA PHE A 168 -7.93 1.17 -8.30
C PHE A 168 -8.39 1.68 -9.66
N ARG A 169 -9.56 2.31 -9.72
CA ARG A 169 -10.10 2.98 -10.91
C ARG A 169 -9.86 4.48 -10.79
N PHE A 170 -9.51 5.11 -11.89
CA PHE A 170 -9.22 6.53 -11.96
C PHE A 170 -10.30 7.28 -12.73
N LYS A 171 -10.54 8.55 -12.38
CA LYS A 171 -11.53 9.42 -13.03
C LYS A 171 -11.08 9.89 -14.41
N GLN A 172 -9.77 9.99 -14.60
CA GLN A 172 -9.11 10.42 -15.83
C GLN A 172 -7.77 9.71 -15.98
N PRO A 173 -7.23 9.59 -17.21
CA PRO A 173 -5.93 8.99 -17.43
C PRO A 173 -4.83 9.79 -16.73
N ASN A 174 -4.06 9.14 -15.86
CA ASN A 174 -2.92 9.75 -15.21
C ASN A 174 -1.89 8.67 -14.82
N ARG A 175 -0.68 8.78 -15.38
CA ARG A 175 0.42 7.83 -15.18
C ARG A 175 1.06 7.90 -13.79
N GLU A 176 0.82 8.95 -13.00
CA GLU A 176 1.35 9.09 -11.64
C GLU A 176 0.49 8.36 -10.61
N LEU A 177 -0.80 8.15 -10.92
CA LEU A 177 -1.74 7.55 -9.97
C LEU A 177 -1.37 6.13 -9.52
N PRO A 178 -0.77 5.24 -10.34
CA PRO A 178 -0.30 3.95 -9.84
C PRO A 178 0.71 4.06 -8.70
N LEU A 179 1.63 5.04 -8.73
CA LEU A 179 2.56 5.32 -7.63
C LEU A 179 1.84 5.93 -6.43
N THR A 180 0.93 6.87 -6.67
CA THR A 180 0.14 7.52 -5.62
C THR A 180 -0.67 6.52 -4.82
N VAL A 181 -1.42 5.64 -5.49
CA VAL A 181 -2.20 4.60 -4.79
C VAL A 181 -1.32 3.46 -4.28
N GLY A 182 -0.16 3.23 -4.93
CA GLY A 182 0.85 2.28 -4.47
C GLY A 182 1.45 2.65 -3.11
N ALA A 183 1.48 3.94 -2.77
CA ALA A 183 1.97 4.46 -1.49
C ALA A 183 0.90 4.50 -0.38
N ILE A 184 -0.27 3.91 -0.59
CA ILE A 184 -1.32 3.86 0.44
C ILE A 184 -0.87 3.02 1.65
N PRO A 185 -0.93 3.52 2.89
CA PRO A 185 -0.69 2.70 4.07
C PRO A 185 -1.83 1.70 4.24
N VAL A 186 -1.47 0.42 4.42
CA VAL A 186 -2.45 -0.66 4.58
C VAL A 186 -2.52 -1.08 6.04
N PHE A 187 -3.73 -1.12 6.59
CA PHE A 187 -4.01 -1.57 7.95
C PHE A 187 -5.17 -2.56 8.00
N SER A 188 -5.16 -3.37 9.04
CA SER A 188 -6.17 -4.42 9.23
C SER A 188 -7.56 -3.85 9.51
N ARG A 189 -8.59 -4.47 8.96
CA ARG A 189 -9.99 -4.20 9.29
C ARG A 189 -10.34 -4.49 10.75
N ASP A 190 -9.48 -5.22 11.47
CA ASP A 190 -9.66 -5.48 12.90
C ASP A 190 -9.15 -4.34 13.78
N TRP A 191 -8.40 -3.37 13.24
CA TRP A 191 -7.91 -2.24 14.01
C TRP A 191 -9.08 -1.33 14.43
N GLY A 192 -9.19 -1.10 15.75
CA GLY A 192 -10.29 -0.33 16.33
C GLY A 192 -11.61 -1.10 16.43
N VAL A 193 -11.59 -2.44 16.31
CA VAL A 193 -12.77 -3.29 16.56
C VAL A 193 -12.83 -3.65 18.03
N GLU A 194 -13.95 -3.30 18.68
CA GLU A 194 -14.25 -3.64 20.07
C GLU A 194 -15.61 -4.34 20.15
N ASN A 195 -15.66 -5.50 20.83
CA ASN A 195 -16.88 -6.32 20.95
C ASN A 195 -17.54 -6.63 19.58
N GLY A 196 -16.73 -6.87 18.54
CA GLY A 196 -17.19 -7.17 17.19
C GLY A 196 -17.75 -5.98 16.40
N LYS A 197 -17.59 -4.74 16.92
CA LYS A 197 -18.03 -3.52 16.25
C LYS A 197 -16.84 -2.60 15.99
N ALA A 198 -16.73 -2.09 14.78
CA ALA A 198 -15.73 -1.09 14.43
C ALA A 198 -16.10 0.26 15.06
N LYS A 199 -15.12 0.90 15.70
CA LYS A 199 -15.22 2.29 16.15
C LYS A 199 -15.19 3.23 14.94
N PRO A 200 -15.82 4.44 15.01
CA PRO A 200 -15.48 5.52 14.10
C PRO A 200 -13.98 5.77 14.11
N PHE A 201 -13.38 5.99 12.94
CA PHE A 201 -11.91 5.96 12.81
C PHE A 201 -11.20 7.04 13.65
N ASP A 202 -11.85 8.18 13.88
CA ASP A 202 -11.37 9.25 14.76
C ASP A 202 -11.49 8.92 16.27
N GLN A 203 -12.16 7.81 16.62
CA GLN A 203 -12.22 7.26 17.97
C GLN A 203 -11.24 6.09 18.19
N VAL A 204 -10.56 5.64 17.14
CA VAL A 204 -9.44 4.71 17.22
C VAL A 204 -8.21 5.51 17.65
N VAL A 205 -8.02 5.72 18.94
CA VAL A 205 -7.05 6.66 19.51
C VAL A 205 -5.86 5.91 20.11
N MET A 206 -6.07 5.16 21.19
CA MET A 206 -5.05 4.39 21.90
C MET A 206 -5.07 2.90 21.56
N ASP A 207 -5.85 2.51 20.56
CA ASP A 207 -5.86 1.15 20.03
C ASP A 207 -4.50 0.88 19.34
N ILE A 208 -3.83 -0.18 19.76
CA ILE A 208 -2.54 -0.55 19.17
C ILE A 208 -2.73 -0.82 17.68
N PRO A 209 -1.95 -0.18 16.79
CA PRO A 209 -2.06 -0.36 15.36
C PRO A 209 -1.84 -1.81 14.92
N ILE A 210 -2.68 -2.28 14.00
CA ILE A 210 -2.51 -3.57 13.36
C ILE A 210 -2.06 -3.34 11.92
N GLY A 211 -0.77 -3.08 11.79
CA GLY A 211 -0.07 -2.91 10.52
C GLY A 211 0.74 -4.15 10.15
N SER A 212 1.59 -4.01 9.14
CA SER A 212 2.50 -5.03 8.61
C SER A 212 3.94 -4.54 8.51
N GLY A 213 4.22 -3.31 8.93
CA GLY A 213 5.51 -2.69 8.86
C GLY A 213 6.59 -3.35 9.73
N PRO A 214 7.84 -2.88 9.64
CA PRO A 214 9.00 -3.52 10.30
C PRO A 214 8.99 -3.42 11.84
N TYR A 215 8.13 -2.57 12.41
CA TYR A 215 7.98 -2.40 13.86
C TYR A 215 6.54 -2.68 14.31
N LYS A 216 6.37 -3.07 15.58
CA LYS A 216 5.08 -3.36 16.20
C LYS A 216 5.08 -2.97 17.70
#